data_e85a323f1cb6a3c603fdd488c8280442
#
_entry.id   e85a323f1cb6a3c603fdd488c8280442
#
_cell.length_a   1.000
_cell.length_b   1.000
_cell.length_c   1.000
_cell.angle_alpha   90.00
_cell.angle_beta   90.00
_cell.angle_gamma   90.00
#
_symmetry.space_group_name_H-M   'P 1'
#
loop_
_entity.id
_entity.type
_entity.pdbx_description
1 polymer ?
#
loop_
_entity_poly.entity_id
_entity_poly.type
_entity_poly.pdbx_seq_one_letter_code
_entity_poly.pdbx_strand_id
1 'polypeptide(L)'
;MTFRDASPDDVAAIEAMLGRPLAGRCAVVVRRDAAPVVIENEPHLRDGTPMPTLYWLVDPALHDAVSRLESEGGVHRFEAMVDPSALAACHDDYARRRASRVVRGDLVAPSGGVGGTRRGVKCLHAHLANALAGHADPVGEIVAGLVDVAGCVNVDVVAALDCGSNSTRLLIAGAAGALVRDSRITRLSEGVDATGSLTVAALERSYAVLEDYRREMDEHGVTRGLLVATSAVRDAANGAAFLEGARSRVGVDAAILSGAQEAAYSFAGATAELAPSPLPTLVLDVGGGSSELALATEGGLVSFSMQLGCVRVTERALGADVVTAPREAAALAMITSEIDRAFGAEPAFGRAVGAVRLVGLAGTVATLAQLDARLSLYDRDVVHHRVLSRECVREWRERLARETPAERMAHPGMVRGREDVLVAGLYVIEAVMDRFDVDELLSSESDILDGIVASLLD
;
A
#
# COMPACT_ATOMS: atom_id res chain seq x y z
N MET A 1 -8.57 -14.80 -9.53
CA MET A 1 -7.42 -14.22 -10.29
C MET A 1 -7.38 -14.81 -11.67
N THR A 2 -7.36 -13.99 -12.72
CA THR A 2 -7.19 -14.48 -14.10
C THR A 2 -5.68 -14.51 -14.38
N PHE A 3 -5.12 -15.69 -14.58
CA PHE A 3 -3.72 -15.86 -14.96
C PHE A 3 -3.45 -15.09 -16.27
N ARG A 4 -2.49 -14.16 -16.28
CA ARG A 4 -2.16 -13.36 -17.46
C ARG A 4 -1.24 -14.17 -18.37
N ASP A 5 -1.78 -14.66 -19.47
CA ASP A 5 -0.98 -15.46 -20.43
C ASP A 5 0.12 -14.63 -21.11
N ALA A 6 1.26 -15.26 -21.34
CA ALA A 6 2.28 -14.75 -22.23
C ALA A 6 1.69 -14.57 -23.65
N SER A 7 2.12 -13.53 -24.37
CA SER A 7 1.72 -13.31 -25.76
C SER A 7 2.19 -14.46 -26.66
N PRO A 8 1.57 -14.69 -27.83
CA PRO A 8 2.05 -15.68 -28.78
C PRO A 8 3.53 -15.50 -29.18
N ASP A 9 3.98 -14.26 -29.32
CA ASP A 9 5.38 -13.93 -29.64
C ASP A 9 6.32 -14.28 -28.46
N ASP A 10 5.89 -14.02 -27.21
CA ASP A 10 6.64 -14.43 -26.03
C ASP A 10 6.74 -15.96 -25.93
N VAL A 11 5.64 -16.65 -26.15
CA VAL A 11 5.63 -18.13 -26.12
C VAL A 11 6.63 -18.67 -27.15
N ALA A 12 6.60 -18.15 -28.38
CA ALA A 12 7.53 -18.56 -29.41
C ALA A 12 9.00 -18.28 -29.01
N ALA A 13 9.28 -17.11 -28.44
CA ALA A 13 10.62 -16.75 -27.97
C ALA A 13 11.08 -17.67 -26.82
N ILE A 14 10.22 -17.94 -25.85
CA ILE A 14 10.52 -18.83 -24.70
C ILE A 14 10.78 -20.26 -25.19
N GLU A 15 9.94 -20.79 -26.07
CA GLU A 15 10.12 -22.13 -26.62
C GLU A 15 11.43 -22.28 -27.42
N ALA A 16 11.80 -21.21 -28.16
CA ALA A 16 13.11 -21.16 -28.86
C ALA A 16 14.28 -21.16 -27.87
N MET A 17 14.19 -20.37 -26.75
CA MET A 17 15.21 -20.33 -25.71
C MET A 17 15.35 -21.68 -24.98
N LEU A 18 14.20 -22.33 -24.68
CA LEU A 18 14.16 -23.61 -23.98
C LEU A 18 14.50 -24.82 -24.89
N GLY A 19 14.44 -24.65 -26.21
CA GLY A 19 14.62 -25.73 -27.19
C GLY A 19 13.51 -26.79 -27.17
N ARG A 20 12.34 -26.47 -26.57
CA ARG A 20 11.18 -27.38 -26.43
C ARG A 20 9.88 -26.63 -26.25
N PRO A 21 8.74 -27.24 -26.62
CA PRO A 21 7.43 -26.67 -26.33
C PRO A 21 7.15 -26.51 -24.83
N LEU A 22 6.35 -25.48 -24.48
CA LEU A 22 5.82 -25.28 -23.13
C LEU A 22 4.71 -26.30 -22.82
N ALA A 23 4.87 -27.01 -21.71
CA ALA A 23 3.90 -28.01 -21.26
C ALA A 23 2.69 -27.40 -20.51
N GLY A 24 2.76 -26.14 -20.11
CA GLY A 24 1.72 -25.40 -19.38
C GLY A 24 1.55 -23.98 -19.90
N ARG A 25 0.66 -23.22 -19.25
CA ARG A 25 0.54 -21.78 -19.46
C ARG A 25 1.63 -21.07 -18.64
N CYS A 26 2.09 -19.93 -19.13
CA CYS A 26 3.03 -19.09 -18.39
C CYS A 26 2.74 -17.60 -18.63
N ALA A 27 3.27 -16.77 -17.74
CA ALA A 27 3.34 -15.32 -17.89
C ALA A 27 4.83 -14.89 -17.90
N VAL A 28 5.19 -13.86 -18.65
CA VAL A 28 6.52 -13.27 -18.53
C VAL A 28 6.50 -12.28 -17.38
N VAL A 29 7.37 -12.46 -16.38
CA VAL A 29 7.44 -11.61 -15.18
C VAL A 29 8.70 -10.77 -15.10
N VAL A 30 9.76 -11.13 -15.84
CA VAL A 30 10.98 -10.33 -15.96
C VAL A 30 11.43 -10.30 -17.41
N ARG A 31 11.82 -9.12 -17.88
CA ARG A 31 12.40 -8.92 -19.21
C ARG A 31 13.76 -8.24 -19.12
N ARG A 32 14.60 -8.49 -20.13
CA ARG A 32 15.76 -7.67 -20.45
C ARG A 32 15.52 -7.10 -21.84
N ASP A 33 15.44 -5.78 -21.95
CA ASP A 33 14.91 -5.10 -23.14
C ASP A 33 13.51 -5.64 -23.49
N ALA A 34 13.34 -6.26 -24.63
CA ALA A 34 12.07 -6.89 -25.01
C ALA A 34 12.02 -8.41 -24.75
N ALA A 35 13.17 -9.04 -24.43
CA ALA A 35 13.26 -10.50 -24.32
C ALA A 35 12.81 -11.03 -22.96
N PRO A 36 12.07 -12.15 -22.88
CA PRO A 36 11.76 -12.83 -21.64
C PRO A 36 13.01 -13.31 -20.90
N VAL A 37 13.07 -13.05 -19.58
CA VAL A 37 14.15 -13.51 -18.69
C VAL A 37 13.65 -14.50 -17.66
N VAL A 38 12.53 -14.19 -17.00
CA VAL A 38 11.85 -15.07 -16.04
C VAL A 38 10.39 -15.19 -16.42
N ILE A 39 9.88 -16.41 -16.34
CA ILE A 39 8.45 -16.69 -16.50
C ILE A 39 7.86 -17.24 -15.21
N GLU A 40 6.60 -16.87 -14.92
CA GLU A 40 5.75 -17.50 -13.93
C GLU A 40 4.95 -18.62 -14.60
N ASN A 41 4.99 -19.82 -14.04
CA ASN A 41 4.25 -20.98 -14.55
C ASN A 41 2.92 -21.12 -13.83
N GLU A 42 1.90 -21.56 -14.57
CA GLU A 42 0.65 -22.05 -13.95
C GLU A 42 0.96 -23.25 -13.03
N PRO A 43 0.32 -23.37 -11.85
CA PRO A 43 0.58 -24.46 -10.89
C PRO A 43 0.35 -25.88 -11.41
N HIS A 44 -0.36 -26.03 -12.54
CA HIS A 44 -0.61 -27.29 -13.18
C HIS A 44 -0.28 -27.24 -14.68
N LEU A 45 0.32 -28.29 -15.18
CA LEU A 45 0.51 -28.49 -16.61
C LEU A 45 -0.84 -28.77 -17.30
N ARG A 46 -0.86 -28.73 -18.64
CA ARG A 46 -2.10 -28.98 -19.43
C ARG A 46 -2.74 -30.36 -19.16
N ASP A 47 -1.91 -31.36 -18.82
CA ASP A 47 -2.36 -32.73 -18.46
C ASP A 47 -2.79 -32.86 -16.98
N GLY A 48 -2.75 -31.79 -16.20
CA GLY A 48 -3.07 -31.79 -14.78
C GLY A 48 -1.91 -32.17 -13.86
N THR A 49 -0.72 -32.44 -14.39
CA THR A 49 0.46 -32.72 -13.58
C THR A 49 0.84 -31.49 -12.76
N PRO A 50 1.10 -31.62 -11.43
CA PRO A 50 1.54 -30.52 -10.59
C PRO A 50 2.87 -29.93 -11.07
N MET A 51 2.94 -28.59 -11.21
CA MET A 51 4.15 -27.84 -11.54
C MET A 51 4.79 -27.29 -10.26
N PRO A 52 5.87 -27.88 -9.75
CA PRO A 52 6.44 -27.47 -8.46
C PRO A 52 7.19 -26.13 -8.54
N THR A 53 7.63 -25.72 -9.73
CA THR A 53 8.44 -24.53 -9.94
C THR A 53 7.58 -23.40 -10.47
N LEU A 54 7.32 -22.38 -9.64
CA LEU A 54 6.54 -21.21 -10.03
C LEU A 54 7.29 -20.32 -11.02
N TYR A 55 8.56 -20.00 -10.74
CA TYR A 55 9.39 -19.14 -11.60
C TYR A 55 10.49 -19.92 -12.31
N TRP A 56 10.61 -19.74 -13.62
CA TRP A 56 11.69 -20.28 -14.45
C TRP A 56 12.55 -19.19 -15.03
N LEU A 57 13.87 -19.35 -14.90
CA LEU A 57 14.87 -18.59 -15.61
C LEU A 57 14.96 -19.14 -17.04
N VAL A 58 14.59 -18.33 -18.04
CA VAL A 58 14.55 -18.74 -19.45
C VAL A 58 15.63 -18.07 -20.30
N ASP A 59 16.27 -16.99 -19.82
CA ASP A 59 17.38 -16.31 -20.51
C ASP A 59 18.59 -17.25 -20.61
N PRO A 60 19.08 -17.58 -21.83
CA PRO A 60 20.16 -18.54 -21.98
C PRO A 60 21.49 -18.10 -21.39
N ALA A 61 21.79 -16.80 -21.40
CA ALA A 61 23.06 -16.29 -20.88
C ALA A 61 23.11 -16.37 -19.36
N LEU A 62 22.02 -16.02 -18.69
CA LEU A 62 21.90 -16.18 -17.25
C LEU A 62 21.85 -17.66 -16.85
N HIS A 63 21.13 -18.49 -17.60
CA HIS A 63 21.08 -19.92 -17.37
C HIS A 63 22.48 -20.55 -17.40
N ASP A 64 23.28 -20.23 -18.41
CA ASP A 64 24.66 -20.72 -18.54
C ASP A 64 25.58 -20.19 -17.43
N ALA A 65 25.41 -18.93 -17.03
CA ALA A 65 26.18 -18.34 -15.92
C ALA A 65 25.88 -19.02 -14.61
N VAL A 66 24.61 -19.28 -14.31
CA VAL A 66 24.19 -19.98 -13.08
C VAL A 66 24.62 -21.45 -13.11
N SER A 67 24.55 -22.13 -14.27
CA SER A 67 25.02 -23.50 -14.43
C SER A 67 26.51 -23.64 -14.11
N ARG A 68 27.34 -22.65 -14.45
CA ARG A 68 28.76 -22.60 -14.05
C ARG A 68 28.90 -22.50 -12.53
N LEU A 69 28.15 -21.60 -11.87
CA LEU A 69 28.17 -21.50 -10.40
C LEU A 69 27.74 -22.81 -9.71
N GLU A 70 26.75 -23.52 -10.25
CA GLU A 70 26.30 -24.82 -9.72
C GLU A 70 27.41 -25.88 -9.88
N SER A 71 28.06 -25.93 -11.06
CA SER A 71 29.14 -26.88 -11.33
C SER A 71 30.39 -26.68 -10.43
N GLU A 72 30.59 -25.46 -9.94
CA GLU A 72 31.64 -25.09 -9.00
C GLU A 72 31.24 -25.30 -7.51
N GLY A 73 30.16 -26.04 -7.26
CA GLY A 73 29.67 -26.34 -5.93
C GLY A 73 28.90 -25.19 -5.26
N GLY A 74 28.42 -24.22 -6.05
CA GLY A 74 27.69 -23.04 -5.57
C GLY A 74 26.47 -23.37 -4.75
N VAL A 75 25.75 -24.46 -5.03
CA VAL A 75 24.55 -24.86 -4.30
C VAL A 75 24.83 -24.98 -2.79
N HIS A 76 25.80 -25.82 -2.39
CA HIS A 76 26.15 -25.99 -0.98
C HIS A 76 26.85 -24.78 -0.38
N ARG A 77 27.68 -24.09 -1.18
CA ARG A 77 28.40 -22.90 -0.73
C ARG A 77 27.45 -21.77 -0.36
N PHE A 78 26.45 -21.46 -1.19
CA PHE A 78 25.53 -20.36 -0.96
C PHE A 78 24.47 -20.71 0.10
N GLU A 79 24.05 -22.00 0.17
CA GLU A 79 23.22 -22.47 1.28
C GLU A 79 23.89 -22.22 2.64
N ALA A 80 25.19 -22.50 2.74
CA ALA A 80 25.94 -22.28 3.98
C ALA A 80 26.19 -20.79 4.33
N MET A 81 25.99 -19.87 3.39
CA MET A 81 26.17 -18.42 3.59
C MET A 81 24.92 -17.70 4.09
N VAL A 82 23.75 -18.32 3.99
CA VAL A 82 22.48 -17.67 4.33
C VAL A 82 21.96 -18.15 5.69
N ASP A 83 21.17 -17.29 6.34
CA ASP A 83 20.47 -17.67 7.57
C ASP A 83 19.41 -18.76 7.25
N PRO A 84 19.45 -19.92 7.95
CA PRO A 84 18.47 -20.98 7.76
C PRO A 84 17.03 -20.54 7.98
N SER A 85 16.77 -19.57 8.88
CA SER A 85 15.42 -19.06 9.13
C SER A 85 14.93 -18.18 7.99
N ALA A 86 15.79 -17.34 7.40
CA ALA A 86 15.48 -16.55 6.22
C ALA A 86 15.21 -17.44 4.99
N LEU A 87 16.00 -18.50 4.80
CA LEU A 87 15.78 -19.47 3.73
C LEU A 87 14.45 -20.25 3.91
N ALA A 88 14.12 -20.62 5.16
CA ALA A 88 12.84 -21.27 5.45
C ALA A 88 11.66 -20.32 5.17
N ALA A 89 11.74 -19.07 5.58
CA ALA A 89 10.72 -18.05 5.30
C ALA A 89 10.52 -17.84 3.78
N CYS A 90 11.61 -17.81 3.01
CA CYS A 90 11.56 -17.75 1.54
C CYS A 90 10.80 -18.95 0.95
N HIS A 91 11.06 -20.17 1.40
CA HIS A 91 10.35 -21.35 0.94
C HIS A 91 8.85 -21.32 1.28
N ASP A 92 8.51 -20.90 2.48
CA ASP A 92 7.13 -20.81 2.94
C ASP A 92 6.36 -19.75 2.14
N ASP A 93 6.98 -18.60 1.89
CA ASP A 93 6.40 -17.53 1.08
C ASP A 93 6.17 -17.98 -0.38
N TYR A 94 7.17 -18.62 -0.99
CA TYR A 94 7.06 -19.20 -2.32
C TYR A 94 5.92 -20.22 -2.41
N ALA A 95 5.79 -21.09 -1.41
CA ALA A 95 4.74 -22.10 -1.34
C ALA A 95 3.34 -21.46 -1.21
N ARG A 96 3.20 -20.42 -0.38
CA ARG A 96 1.92 -19.68 -0.24
C ARG A 96 1.52 -19.01 -1.56
N ARG A 97 2.43 -18.30 -2.23
CA ARG A 97 2.17 -17.65 -3.52
C ARG A 97 1.77 -18.65 -4.58
N ARG A 98 2.45 -19.78 -4.70
CA ARG A 98 2.06 -20.82 -5.63
C ARG A 98 0.68 -21.40 -5.30
N ALA A 99 0.37 -21.61 -4.03
CA ALA A 99 -0.93 -22.12 -3.59
C ALA A 99 -2.08 -21.15 -3.93
N SER A 100 -1.84 -19.83 -3.83
CA SER A 100 -2.84 -18.81 -4.20
C SER A 100 -3.13 -18.76 -5.71
N ARG A 101 -2.23 -19.30 -6.54
CA ARG A 101 -2.44 -19.42 -8.00
C ARG A 101 -3.18 -20.69 -8.43
N VAL A 102 -3.49 -21.60 -7.51
CA VAL A 102 -4.23 -22.84 -7.83
C VAL A 102 -5.68 -22.51 -8.11
N VAL A 103 -6.11 -22.64 -9.37
CA VAL A 103 -7.50 -22.42 -9.80
C VAL A 103 -8.30 -23.74 -9.76
N ARG A 104 -7.64 -24.87 -10.02
CA ARG A 104 -8.26 -26.20 -10.12
C ARG A 104 -8.07 -26.99 -8.81
N GLY A 105 -8.98 -26.78 -7.87
CA GLY A 105 -8.95 -27.47 -6.57
C GLY A 105 -9.24 -28.97 -6.61
N ASP A 106 -9.61 -29.50 -7.78
CA ASP A 106 -9.84 -30.93 -8.06
C ASP A 106 -8.52 -31.69 -8.34
N LEU A 107 -7.42 -30.98 -8.59
CA LEU A 107 -6.12 -31.56 -8.89
C LEU A 107 -5.22 -31.63 -7.66
N VAL A 108 -4.21 -32.52 -7.74
CA VAL A 108 -3.18 -32.61 -6.70
C VAL A 108 -2.38 -31.30 -6.65
N ALA A 109 -2.41 -30.60 -5.53
CA ALA A 109 -1.68 -29.34 -5.36
C ALA A 109 -0.16 -29.57 -5.41
N PRO A 110 0.60 -28.71 -6.14
CA PRO A 110 2.06 -28.76 -6.11
C PRO A 110 2.59 -28.45 -4.70
N SER A 111 3.65 -29.12 -4.27
CA SER A 111 4.22 -28.97 -2.94
C SER A 111 5.69 -28.57 -2.96
N GLY A 112 6.22 -28.13 -1.80
CA GLY A 112 7.61 -27.66 -1.62
C GLY A 112 7.75 -26.14 -1.83
N GLY A 113 8.92 -25.62 -1.51
CA GLY A 113 9.33 -24.22 -1.70
C GLY A 113 10.01 -24.00 -3.04
N VAL A 114 11.01 -23.12 -3.09
CA VAL A 114 11.78 -22.77 -4.26
C VAL A 114 12.41 -24.03 -4.89
N GLY A 115 12.24 -24.19 -6.19
CA GLY A 115 12.71 -25.40 -6.91
C GLY A 115 12.03 -26.70 -6.51
N GLY A 116 10.93 -26.65 -5.77
CA GLY A 116 10.16 -27.82 -5.32
C GLY A 116 10.80 -28.55 -4.12
N THR A 117 11.81 -27.97 -3.44
CA THR A 117 12.38 -28.55 -2.23
C THR A 117 11.61 -28.13 -0.98
N ARG A 118 11.72 -28.90 0.09
CA ARG A 118 11.13 -28.55 1.39
C ARG A 118 12.17 -27.97 2.35
N ARG A 119 13.43 -28.19 2.10
CA ARG A 119 14.55 -27.71 2.93
C ARG A 119 15.79 -27.56 2.07
N GLY A 120 16.63 -26.58 2.41
CA GLY A 120 17.89 -26.32 1.75
C GLY A 120 17.75 -25.84 0.31
N VAL A 121 18.86 -25.74 -0.41
CA VAL A 121 18.95 -25.27 -1.77
C VAL A 121 19.07 -26.45 -2.74
N LYS A 122 18.15 -26.54 -3.71
CA LYS A 122 18.18 -27.57 -4.74
C LYS A 122 18.75 -27.07 -6.07
N CYS A 123 18.48 -25.83 -6.42
CA CYS A 123 18.78 -25.27 -7.74
C CYS A 123 18.92 -23.75 -7.65
N LEU A 124 20.09 -23.23 -8.04
CA LEU A 124 20.34 -21.77 -8.03
C LEU A 124 19.53 -21.03 -9.08
N HIS A 125 19.18 -21.66 -10.20
CA HIS A 125 18.32 -21.06 -11.24
C HIS A 125 16.95 -20.68 -10.67
N ALA A 126 16.33 -21.54 -9.84
CA ALA A 126 15.03 -21.27 -9.25
C ALA A 126 15.10 -20.15 -8.20
N HIS A 127 16.18 -20.08 -7.42
CA HIS A 127 16.41 -19.00 -6.47
C HIS A 127 16.68 -17.68 -7.18
N LEU A 128 17.53 -17.64 -8.22
CA LEU A 128 17.72 -16.43 -9.00
C LEU A 128 16.42 -15.97 -9.67
N ALA A 129 15.65 -16.89 -10.27
CA ALA A 129 14.37 -16.54 -10.88
C ALA A 129 13.38 -15.95 -9.87
N ASN A 130 13.33 -16.50 -8.63
CA ASN A 130 12.50 -15.99 -7.56
C ASN A 130 12.93 -14.57 -7.10
N ALA A 131 14.24 -14.33 -6.95
CA ALA A 131 14.76 -13.01 -6.61
C ALA A 131 14.51 -11.98 -7.73
N LEU A 132 14.78 -12.34 -8.99
CA LEU A 132 14.52 -11.45 -10.14
C LEU A 132 13.03 -11.15 -10.32
N ALA A 133 12.14 -12.11 -9.97
CA ALA A 133 10.70 -11.86 -9.94
C ALA A 133 10.28 -10.90 -8.80
N GLY A 134 11.24 -10.37 -8.03
CA GLY A 134 11.03 -9.36 -7.02
C GLY A 134 10.69 -9.92 -5.63
N HIS A 135 11.05 -11.15 -5.31
CA HIS A 135 10.76 -11.75 -4.01
C HIS A 135 12.03 -11.91 -3.17
N ALA A 136 11.90 -11.71 -1.85
CA ALA A 136 12.98 -11.93 -0.90
C ALA A 136 13.50 -13.39 -1.01
N ASP A 137 14.71 -13.54 -1.50
CA ASP A 137 15.38 -14.82 -1.68
C ASP A 137 16.87 -14.67 -1.38
N PRO A 138 17.33 -15.01 -0.17
CA PRO A 138 18.70 -14.73 0.25
C PRO A 138 19.75 -15.45 -0.59
N VAL A 139 19.41 -16.60 -1.17
CA VAL A 139 20.29 -17.32 -2.10
C VAL A 139 20.26 -16.67 -3.49
N GLY A 140 19.08 -16.31 -3.96
CA GLY A 140 18.86 -15.61 -5.23
C GLY A 140 19.57 -14.26 -5.29
N GLU A 141 19.59 -13.52 -4.19
CA GLU A 141 20.30 -12.23 -4.05
C GLU A 141 21.84 -12.43 -4.18
N ILE A 142 22.40 -13.47 -3.54
CA ILE A 142 23.82 -13.80 -3.69
C ILE A 142 24.13 -14.14 -5.15
N VAL A 143 23.29 -14.95 -5.79
CA VAL A 143 23.48 -15.33 -7.20
C VAL A 143 23.39 -14.12 -8.12
N ALA A 144 22.38 -13.24 -7.90
CA ALA A 144 22.22 -12.00 -8.66
C ALA A 144 23.44 -11.07 -8.58
N GLY A 145 24.12 -11.04 -7.43
CA GLY A 145 25.38 -10.30 -7.28
C GLY A 145 26.60 -10.90 -8.00
N LEU A 146 26.48 -12.14 -8.53
CA LEU A 146 27.57 -12.86 -9.18
C LEU A 146 27.38 -13.03 -10.70
N VAL A 147 26.20 -12.73 -11.22
CA VAL A 147 25.87 -12.83 -12.64
C VAL A 147 25.41 -11.48 -13.18
N ASP A 148 25.46 -11.29 -14.51
CA ASP A 148 25.03 -10.04 -15.12
C ASP A 148 23.50 -9.96 -15.23
N VAL A 149 22.88 -9.33 -14.26
CA VAL A 149 21.43 -9.04 -14.24
C VAL A 149 21.06 -7.62 -14.70
N ALA A 150 22.04 -6.87 -15.23
CA ALA A 150 21.79 -5.51 -15.71
C ALA A 150 20.69 -5.50 -16.79
N GLY A 151 19.78 -4.52 -16.70
CA GLY A 151 18.65 -4.40 -17.63
C GLY A 151 17.51 -5.42 -17.43
N CYS A 152 17.60 -6.32 -16.44
CA CYS A 152 16.46 -7.16 -16.03
C CYS A 152 15.43 -6.32 -15.28
N VAL A 153 14.22 -6.20 -15.82
CA VAL A 153 13.13 -5.40 -15.26
C VAL A 153 11.93 -6.29 -14.97
N ASN A 154 11.38 -6.20 -13.77
CA ASN A 154 10.14 -6.88 -13.45
C ASN A 154 8.99 -6.19 -14.22
N VAL A 155 8.18 -6.97 -14.95
CA VAL A 155 7.08 -6.44 -15.77
C VAL A 155 5.79 -6.14 -14.97
N ASP A 156 5.72 -6.59 -13.75
CA ASP A 156 4.58 -6.36 -12.85
C ASP A 156 4.85 -5.26 -11.81
N VAL A 157 5.58 -4.21 -12.23
CA VAL A 157 5.69 -2.99 -11.41
C VAL A 157 4.46 -2.13 -11.65
N VAL A 158 3.73 -1.87 -10.58
CA VAL A 158 2.50 -1.06 -10.58
C VAL A 158 2.66 0.19 -9.75
N ALA A 159 1.87 1.22 -10.05
CA ALA A 159 1.83 2.44 -9.26
C ALA A 159 0.42 2.75 -8.78
N ALA A 160 0.30 3.08 -7.51
CA ALA A 160 -0.86 3.72 -6.94
C ALA A 160 -0.54 5.19 -6.64
N LEU A 161 -1.41 6.10 -7.10
CA LEU A 161 -1.31 7.53 -6.80
C LEU A 161 -2.60 7.97 -6.12
N ASP A 162 -2.47 8.80 -5.08
CA ASP A 162 -3.62 9.36 -4.37
C ASP A 162 -3.50 10.88 -4.30
N CYS A 163 -4.46 11.56 -4.93
CA CYS A 163 -4.65 13.00 -4.84
C CYS A 163 -5.63 13.32 -3.71
N GLY A 164 -5.12 13.29 -2.49
CA GLY A 164 -5.87 13.62 -1.29
C GLY A 164 -6.03 15.14 -1.08
N SER A 165 -6.86 15.51 -0.10
CA SER A 165 -7.15 16.90 0.23
C SER A 165 -5.92 17.69 0.69
N ASN A 166 -5.01 17.07 1.46
CA ASN A 166 -3.82 17.74 1.99
C ASN A 166 -2.53 17.36 1.26
N SER A 167 -2.41 16.12 0.81
CA SER A 167 -1.20 15.55 0.20
C SER A 167 -1.50 14.79 -1.08
N THR A 168 -0.53 14.79 -1.99
CA THR A 168 -0.48 13.89 -3.16
C THR A 168 0.58 12.84 -2.88
N ARG A 169 0.24 11.55 -3.06
CA ARG A 169 1.05 10.42 -2.64
C ARG A 169 1.29 9.44 -3.79
N LEU A 170 2.40 8.74 -3.73
CA LEU A 170 2.81 7.71 -4.68
C LEU A 170 3.27 6.45 -3.93
N LEU A 171 2.84 5.30 -4.41
CA LEU A 171 3.42 4.00 -4.10
C LEU A 171 3.72 3.27 -5.41
N ILE A 172 4.99 2.98 -5.66
CA ILE A 172 5.41 2.06 -6.71
C ILE A 172 5.75 0.74 -6.03
N ALA A 173 5.18 -0.34 -6.51
CA ALA A 173 5.42 -1.65 -5.93
C ALA A 173 5.48 -2.73 -7.01
N GLY A 174 6.25 -3.76 -6.74
CA GLY A 174 6.29 -5.01 -7.47
C GLY A 174 5.88 -6.17 -6.59
N ALA A 175 6.04 -7.38 -7.09
CA ALA A 175 5.71 -8.61 -6.37
C ALA A 175 6.45 -8.78 -5.03
N ALA A 176 7.62 -8.15 -4.87
CA ALA A 176 8.41 -8.16 -3.62
C ALA A 176 7.97 -7.13 -2.57
N GLY A 177 7.10 -6.21 -2.92
CA GLY A 177 6.66 -5.12 -2.06
C GLY A 177 6.97 -3.74 -2.61
N ALA A 178 7.00 -2.74 -1.73
CA ALA A 178 7.20 -1.35 -2.09
C ALA A 178 8.62 -1.08 -2.60
N LEU A 179 8.73 -0.42 -3.76
CA LEU A 179 9.98 0.08 -4.34
C LEU A 179 10.16 1.57 -4.02
N VAL A 180 9.07 2.35 -4.12
CA VAL A 180 9.05 3.78 -3.81
C VAL A 180 7.78 4.08 -3.03
N ARG A 181 7.89 4.86 -1.96
CA ARG A 181 6.76 5.47 -1.26
C ARG A 181 7.09 6.93 -1.00
N ASP A 182 6.32 7.84 -1.60
CA ASP A 182 6.49 9.29 -1.43
C ASP A 182 5.16 9.97 -1.08
N SER A 183 5.25 11.06 -0.34
CA SER A 183 4.11 11.88 0.06
C SER A 183 4.50 13.36 0.10
N ARG A 184 3.80 14.19 -0.68
CA ARG A 184 4.05 15.63 -0.76
C ARG A 184 2.81 16.43 -0.40
N ILE A 185 2.99 17.45 0.43
CA ILE A 185 1.91 18.36 0.83
C ILE A 185 1.58 19.29 -0.33
N THR A 186 0.41 19.10 -0.94
CA THR A 186 -0.09 19.90 -2.07
C THR A 186 -1.23 20.83 -1.69
N ARG A 187 -1.92 20.56 -0.56
CA ARG A 187 -3.10 21.31 -0.07
C ARG A 187 -4.14 21.51 -1.16
N LEU A 188 -4.50 20.41 -1.84
CA LEU A 188 -5.42 20.43 -2.98
C LEU A 188 -6.81 20.99 -2.59
N SER A 189 -7.26 20.75 -1.34
CA SER A 189 -8.54 21.25 -0.82
C SER A 189 -8.53 22.71 -0.39
N GLU A 190 -7.38 23.42 -0.44
CA GLU A 190 -7.28 24.78 0.04
C GLU A 190 -8.31 25.70 -0.63
N GLY A 191 -9.27 26.23 0.16
CA GLY A 191 -10.32 27.11 -0.30
C GLY A 191 -11.52 26.44 -0.97
N VAL A 192 -11.56 25.12 -1.11
CA VAL A 192 -12.68 24.39 -1.72
C VAL A 192 -13.97 24.59 -0.93
N ASP A 193 -13.91 24.51 0.40
CA ASP A 193 -15.08 24.71 1.26
C ASP A 193 -15.70 26.13 1.13
N ALA A 194 -14.88 27.14 0.81
CA ALA A 194 -15.34 28.51 0.64
C ALA A 194 -15.81 28.83 -0.79
N THR A 195 -15.19 28.23 -1.81
CA THR A 195 -15.40 28.59 -3.22
C THR A 195 -16.16 27.52 -4.02
N GLY A 196 -16.23 26.28 -3.53
CA GLY A 196 -16.75 25.12 -4.26
C GLY A 196 -15.84 24.67 -5.41
N SER A 197 -14.60 25.15 -5.50
CA SER A 197 -13.69 24.83 -6.61
C SER A 197 -12.25 24.73 -6.14
N LEU A 198 -11.46 23.88 -6.81
CA LEU A 198 -10.01 23.81 -6.64
C LEU A 198 -9.39 25.11 -7.19
N THR A 199 -8.50 25.71 -6.40
CA THR A 199 -7.82 26.96 -6.78
C THR A 199 -6.72 26.70 -7.81
N VAL A 200 -6.40 27.72 -8.64
CA VAL A 200 -5.33 27.60 -9.65
C VAL A 200 -4.00 27.23 -8.98
N ALA A 201 -3.67 27.86 -7.85
CA ALA A 201 -2.43 27.59 -7.14
C ALA A 201 -2.35 26.13 -6.60
N ALA A 202 -3.48 25.58 -6.11
CA ALA A 202 -3.54 24.17 -5.65
C ALA A 202 -3.40 23.20 -6.83
N LEU A 203 -4.03 23.52 -7.98
CA LEU A 203 -3.88 22.75 -9.22
C LEU A 203 -2.42 22.71 -9.69
N GLU A 204 -1.75 23.88 -9.76
CA GLU A 204 -0.35 23.99 -10.19
C GLU A 204 0.59 23.18 -9.27
N ARG A 205 0.44 23.29 -7.94
CA ARG A 205 1.23 22.49 -6.99
C ARG A 205 1.05 21.00 -7.19
N SER A 206 -0.21 20.56 -7.35
CA SER A 206 -0.52 19.13 -7.51
C SER A 206 -0.01 18.60 -8.85
N TYR A 207 -0.17 19.35 -9.93
CA TYR A 207 0.32 18.95 -11.25
C TYR A 207 1.85 18.85 -11.30
N ALA A 208 2.57 19.77 -10.67
CA ALA A 208 4.03 19.70 -10.58
C ALA A 208 4.50 18.41 -9.85
N VAL A 209 3.82 18.04 -8.78
CA VAL A 209 4.11 16.77 -8.05
C VAL A 209 3.80 15.57 -8.94
N LEU A 210 2.69 15.57 -9.68
CA LEU A 210 2.32 14.47 -10.57
C LEU A 210 3.32 14.29 -11.74
N GLU A 211 3.89 15.40 -12.24
CA GLU A 211 4.94 15.36 -13.27
C GLU A 211 6.26 14.77 -12.71
N ASP A 212 6.60 15.06 -11.44
CA ASP A 212 7.72 14.41 -10.76
C ASP A 212 7.47 12.91 -10.59
N TYR A 213 6.26 12.53 -10.14
CA TYR A 213 5.87 11.14 -9.96
C TYR A 213 5.85 10.35 -11.28
N ARG A 214 5.49 11.01 -12.41
CA ARG A 214 5.60 10.39 -13.72
C ARG A 214 7.05 9.99 -14.03
N ARG A 215 8.02 10.86 -13.75
CA ARG A 215 9.44 10.54 -13.97
C ARG A 215 9.90 9.37 -13.09
N GLU A 216 9.50 9.36 -11.82
CA GLU A 216 9.77 8.25 -10.90
C GLU A 216 9.18 6.93 -11.40
N MET A 217 7.93 6.98 -11.90
CA MET A 217 7.28 5.80 -12.49
C MET A 217 8.00 5.30 -13.75
N ASP A 218 8.50 6.20 -14.60
CA ASP A 218 9.27 5.84 -15.79
C ASP A 218 10.62 5.19 -15.42
N GLU A 219 11.33 5.74 -14.43
CA GLU A 219 12.59 5.19 -13.94
C GLU A 219 12.44 3.78 -13.34
N HIS A 220 11.29 3.49 -12.74
CA HIS A 220 10.99 2.17 -12.18
C HIS A 220 10.27 1.22 -13.15
N GLY A 221 10.07 1.63 -14.40
CA GLY A 221 9.44 0.78 -15.42
C GLY A 221 7.99 0.42 -15.14
N VAL A 222 7.22 1.32 -14.50
CA VAL A 222 5.80 1.11 -14.19
C VAL A 222 5.01 0.88 -15.47
N THR A 223 4.33 -0.27 -15.55
CA THR A 223 3.53 -0.67 -16.72
C THR A 223 2.04 -0.46 -16.53
N ARG A 224 1.56 -0.47 -15.28
CA ARG A 224 0.16 -0.28 -14.91
C ARG A 224 0.07 0.61 -13.67
N GLY A 225 -1.00 1.38 -13.56
CA GLY A 225 -1.22 2.20 -12.38
C GLY A 225 -2.63 2.71 -12.30
N LEU A 226 -2.98 3.18 -11.11
CA LEU A 226 -4.24 3.86 -10.85
C LEU A 226 -3.99 5.12 -10.03
N LEU A 227 -4.40 6.26 -10.58
CA LEU A 227 -4.50 7.51 -9.84
C LEU A 227 -5.92 7.62 -9.29
N VAL A 228 -6.02 7.81 -7.99
CA VAL A 228 -7.30 8.11 -7.35
C VAL A 228 -7.32 9.54 -6.84
N ALA A 229 -8.49 10.14 -6.87
CA ALA A 229 -8.77 11.42 -6.26
C ALA A 229 -9.96 11.27 -5.31
N THR A 230 -9.90 11.94 -4.16
CA THR A 230 -10.83 11.71 -3.07
C THR A 230 -11.70 12.95 -2.76
N SER A 231 -12.04 13.20 -1.52
CA SER A 231 -13.00 14.18 -1.05
C SER A 231 -12.88 15.56 -1.71
N ALA A 232 -11.69 16.18 -1.74
CA ALA A 232 -11.51 17.52 -2.28
C ALA A 232 -11.92 17.64 -3.77
N VAL A 233 -11.52 16.63 -4.56
CA VAL A 233 -11.82 16.59 -6.01
C VAL A 233 -13.27 16.20 -6.24
N ARG A 234 -13.81 15.31 -5.44
CA ARG A 234 -15.24 14.90 -5.48
C ARG A 234 -16.17 16.06 -5.20
N ASP A 235 -15.81 16.93 -4.25
CA ASP A 235 -16.63 18.05 -3.80
C ASP A 235 -16.48 19.31 -4.69
N ALA A 236 -15.44 19.38 -5.53
CA ALA A 236 -15.13 20.56 -6.34
C ALA A 236 -15.84 20.56 -7.71
N ALA A 237 -16.41 21.70 -8.11
CA ALA A 237 -17.07 21.88 -9.40
C ALA A 237 -16.12 21.63 -10.60
N ASN A 238 -14.82 21.88 -10.44
CA ASN A 238 -13.79 21.64 -11.47
C ASN A 238 -12.99 20.33 -11.23
N GLY A 239 -13.50 19.43 -10.39
CA GLY A 239 -12.83 18.17 -10.05
C GLY A 239 -12.61 17.24 -11.26
N ALA A 240 -13.61 17.15 -12.18
CA ALA A 240 -13.47 16.36 -13.39
C ALA A 240 -12.35 16.89 -14.31
N ALA A 241 -12.22 18.21 -14.44
CA ALA A 241 -11.16 18.83 -15.22
C ALA A 241 -9.78 18.61 -14.59
N PHE A 242 -9.69 18.63 -13.26
CA PHE A 242 -8.47 18.24 -12.55
C PHE A 242 -8.08 16.79 -12.84
N LEU A 243 -9.02 15.86 -12.74
CA LEU A 243 -8.76 14.43 -12.97
C LEU A 243 -8.21 14.16 -14.37
N GLU A 244 -8.80 14.78 -15.40
CA GLU A 244 -8.32 14.64 -16.78
C GLU A 244 -6.92 15.26 -16.95
N GLY A 245 -6.67 16.42 -16.34
CA GLY A 245 -5.34 17.03 -16.31
C GLY A 245 -4.31 16.19 -15.57
N ALA A 246 -4.68 15.51 -14.49
CA ALA A 246 -3.84 14.59 -13.74
C ALA A 246 -3.54 13.33 -14.57
N ARG A 247 -4.59 12.70 -15.13
CA ARG A 247 -4.47 11.52 -15.99
C ARG A 247 -3.50 11.74 -17.14
N SER A 248 -3.61 12.87 -17.83
CA SER A 248 -2.74 13.19 -18.96
C SER A 248 -1.25 13.33 -18.58
N ARG A 249 -0.97 13.72 -17.33
CA ARG A 249 0.41 13.88 -16.83
C ARG A 249 1.03 12.57 -16.39
N VAL A 250 0.28 11.74 -15.68
CA VAL A 250 0.82 10.49 -15.13
C VAL A 250 0.73 9.30 -16.11
N GLY A 251 -0.16 9.38 -17.12
CA GLY A 251 -0.28 8.34 -18.15
C GLY A 251 -0.81 7.00 -17.67
N VAL A 252 -1.52 6.97 -16.53
CA VAL A 252 -2.21 5.79 -16.00
C VAL A 252 -3.70 6.07 -15.85
N ASP A 253 -4.49 5.02 -15.56
CA ASP A 253 -5.91 5.19 -15.29
C ASP A 253 -6.15 6.09 -14.09
N ALA A 254 -7.26 6.87 -14.15
CA ALA A 254 -7.59 7.81 -13.10
C ALA A 254 -9.08 7.77 -12.76
N ALA A 255 -9.41 7.86 -11.46
CA ALA A 255 -10.78 7.79 -10.96
C ALA A 255 -11.01 8.71 -9.75
N ILE A 256 -12.21 9.30 -9.67
CA ILE A 256 -12.70 9.92 -8.43
C ILE A 256 -13.41 8.83 -7.63
N LEU A 257 -12.91 8.54 -6.44
CA LEU A 257 -13.50 7.50 -5.58
C LEU A 257 -14.73 8.03 -4.84
N SER A 258 -15.75 7.18 -4.72
CA SER A 258 -16.78 7.34 -3.70
C SER A 258 -16.18 7.05 -2.31
N GLY A 259 -16.80 7.57 -1.23
CA GLY A 259 -16.34 7.28 0.13
C GLY A 259 -16.31 5.78 0.47
N ALA A 260 -17.23 4.99 -0.10
CA ALA A 260 -17.24 3.54 0.08
C ALA A 260 -16.05 2.83 -0.62
N GLN A 261 -15.65 3.29 -1.82
CA GLN A 261 -14.47 2.76 -2.50
C GLN A 261 -13.17 3.16 -1.79
N GLU A 262 -13.09 4.42 -1.32
CA GLU A 262 -11.99 4.94 -0.51
C GLU A 262 -11.82 4.09 0.76
N ALA A 263 -12.89 3.87 1.51
CA ALA A 263 -12.93 3.02 2.69
C ALA A 263 -12.54 1.56 2.40
N ALA A 264 -12.95 1.00 1.26
CA ALA A 264 -12.61 -0.38 0.89
C ALA A 264 -11.13 -0.56 0.57
N TYR A 265 -10.51 0.37 -0.18
CA TYR A 265 -9.08 0.34 -0.45
C TYR A 265 -8.25 0.58 0.83
N SER A 266 -8.64 1.57 1.64
CA SER A 266 -7.99 1.85 2.93
C SER A 266 -8.08 0.64 3.87
N PHE A 267 -9.24 -0.03 3.92
CA PHE A 267 -9.41 -1.24 4.72
C PHE A 267 -8.53 -2.39 4.22
N ALA A 268 -8.51 -2.64 2.91
CA ALA A 268 -7.71 -3.70 2.32
C ALA A 268 -6.22 -3.50 2.59
N GLY A 269 -5.71 -2.27 2.40
CA GLY A 269 -4.31 -1.92 2.69
C GLY A 269 -3.96 -2.07 4.16
N ALA A 270 -4.76 -1.48 5.06
CA ALA A 270 -4.51 -1.49 6.49
C ALA A 270 -4.52 -2.88 7.12
N THR A 271 -5.29 -3.82 6.55
CA THR A 271 -5.50 -5.15 7.16
C THR A 271 -4.62 -6.24 6.56
N ALA A 272 -3.94 -5.97 5.44
CA ALA A 272 -3.13 -6.96 4.72
C ALA A 272 -2.01 -7.58 5.58
N GLU A 273 -1.39 -6.78 6.45
CA GLU A 273 -0.26 -7.20 7.30
C GLU A 273 -0.66 -7.50 8.75
N LEU A 274 -1.96 -7.37 9.08
CA LEU A 274 -2.42 -7.55 10.46
C LEU A 274 -2.47 -9.02 10.87
N ALA A 275 -1.95 -9.30 12.07
CA ALA A 275 -2.16 -10.59 12.69
C ALA A 275 -3.67 -10.84 12.95
N PRO A 276 -4.12 -12.12 12.88
CA PRO A 276 -5.50 -12.47 13.23
C PRO A 276 -5.92 -11.93 14.61
N SER A 277 -7.16 -11.49 14.72
CA SER A 277 -7.74 -10.99 15.97
C SER A 277 -9.11 -11.64 16.21
N PRO A 278 -9.47 -11.94 17.47
CA PRO A 278 -10.82 -12.38 17.81
C PRO A 278 -11.87 -11.26 17.69
N LEU A 279 -11.40 -9.99 17.71
CA LEU A 279 -12.26 -8.83 17.53
C LEU A 279 -12.34 -8.43 16.06
N PRO A 280 -13.50 -7.99 15.57
CA PRO A 280 -13.60 -7.41 14.23
C PRO A 280 -12.72 -6.16 14.13
N THR A 281 -12.13 -5.95 12.96
CA THR A 281 -11.30 -4.77 12.71
C THR A 281 -12.17 -3.61 12.26
N LEU A 282 -12.03 -2.47 12.94
CA LEU A 282 -12.54 -1.16 12.55
C LEU A 282 -11.35 -0.33 12.07
N VAL A 283 -11.39 0.12 10.82
CA VAL A 283 -10.41 1.05 10.25
C VAL A 283 -10.97 2.45 10.31
N LEU A 284 -10.16 3.40 10.80
CA LEU A 284 -10.41 4.84 10.79
C LEU A 284 -9.33 5.51 9.93
N ASP A 285 -9.73 6.05 8.79
CA ASP A 285 -8.87 6.84 7.92
C ASP A 285 -9.18 8.33 8.10
N VAL A 286 -8.28 9.10 8.75
CA VAL A 286 -8.46 10.53 8.99
C VAL A 286 -7.78 11.34 7.90
N GLY A 287 -8.50 11.55 6.81
CA GLY A 287 -8.04 12.34 5.68
C GLY A 287 -8.11 13.86 5.92
N GLY A 288 -7.84 14.64 4.87
CA GLY A 288 -7.92 16.11 4.94
C GLY A 288 -9.34 16.64 4.85
N GLY A 289 -10.18 16.12 3.96
CA GLY A 289 -11.54 16.57 3.71
C GLY A 289 -12.62 15.68 4.30
N SER A 290 -12.38 14.37 4.39
CA SER A 290 -13.27 13.37 4.97
C SER A 290 -12.53 12.46 5.93
N SER A 291 -13.29 11.65 6.67
CA SER A 291 -12.78 10.51 7.43
C SER A 291 -13.68 9.30 7.20
N GLU A 292 -13.06 8.17 6.90
CA GLU A 292 -13.76 6.93 6.60
C GLU A 292 -13.73 6.01 7.82
N LEU A 293 -14.90 5.45 8.14
CA LEU A 293 -15.06 4.31 9.04
C LEU A 293 -15.32 3.07 8.20
N ALA A 294 -14.56 2.01 8.40
CA ALA A 294 -14.74 0.73 7.71
C ALA A 294 -14.65 -0.42 8.71
N LEU A 295 -15.74 -1.16 8.90
CA LEU A 295 -15.88 -2.24 9.86
C LEU A 295 -16.06 -3.58 9.16
N ALA A 296 -15.19 -4.55 9.44
CA ALA A 296 -15.40 -5.94 9.03
C ALA A 296 -16.56 -6.55 9.85
N THR A 297 -17.53 -7.14 9.14
CA THR A 297 -18.64 -7.87 9.74
C THR A 297 -18.78 -9.26 9.10
N GLU A 298 -19.53 -10.15 9.69
CA GLU A 298 -19.86 -11.46 9.06
C GLU A 298 -20.55 -11.30 7.70
N GLY A 299 -21.28 -10.20 7.50
CA GLY A 299 -21.98 -9.89 6.24
C GLY A 299 -21.12 -9.14 5.21
N GLY A 300 -19.85 -8.92 5.49
CA GLY A 300 -18.91 -8.17 4.63
C GLY A 300 -18.50 -6.83 5.25
N LEU A 301 -17.86 -5.98 4.43
CA LEU A 301 -17.39 -4.67 4.86
C LEU A 301 -18.55 -3.66 4.91
N VAL A 302 -18.73 -3.02 6.07
CA VAL A 302 -19.64 -1.89 6.27
C VAL A 302 -18.81 -0.62 6.41
N SER A 303 -19.17 0.44 5.70
CA SER A 303 -18.40 1.68 5.72
C SER A 303 -19.25 2.93 5.65
N PHE A 304 -18.73 4.03 6.22
CA PHE A 304 -19.33 5.34 6.14
C PHE A 304 -18.25 6.42 6.02
N SER A 305 -18.39 7.33 5.06
CA SER A 305 -17.52 8.49 4.89
C SER A 305 -18.15 9.70 5.57
N MET A 306 -17.52 10.15 6.64
CA MET A 306 -17.90 11.35 7.38
C MET A 306 -17.30 12.59 6.71
N GLN A 307 -18.05 13.69 6.69
CA GLN A 307 -17.54 14.98 6.20
C GLN A 307 -16.67 15.68 7.25
N LEU A 308 -15.72 14.91 7.80
CA LEU A 308 -14.78 15.26 8.86
C LEU A 308 -13.36 14.94 8.41
N GLY A 309 -12.63 15.92 7.88
CA GLY A 309 -11.19 15.77 7.66
C GLY A 309 -10.44 16.80 8.48
N CYS A 310 -9.16 16.58 8.75
CA CYS A 310 -8.36 17.49 9.56
C CYS A 310 -8.31 18.91 8.97
N VAL A 311 -8.24 19.07 7.64
CA VAL A 311 -8.30 20.37 6.97
C VAL A 311 -9.70 20.98 7.11
N ARG A 312 -10.74 20.23 6.79
CA ARG A 312 -12.13 20.70 6.82
C ARG A 312 -12.55 21.16 8.21
N VAL A 313 -12.26 20.41 9.27
CA VAL A 313 -12.58 20.79 10.65
C VAL A 313 -11.77 22.01 11.08
N THR A 314 -10.51 22.12 10.66
CA THR A 314 -9.70 23.31 10.90
C THR A 314 -10.30 24.54 10.23
N GLU A 315 -10.65 24.48 8.95
CA GLU A 315 -11.17 25.63 8.19
C GLU A 315 -12.57 26.06 8.66
N ARG A 316 -13.46 25.11 8.96
CA ARG A 316 -14.86 25.40 9.30
C ARG A 316 -15.09 25.78 10.76
N ALA A 317 -14.28 25.25 11.68
CA ALA A 317 -14.59 25.36 13.11
C ALA A 317 -13.37 25.73 13.97
N LEU A 318 -12.32 24.91 13.96
CA LEU A 318 -11.26 24.97 14.97
C LEU A 318 -10.28 26.13 14.74
N GLY A 319 -9.96 26.45 13.50
CA GLY A 319 -8.86 27.36 13.13
C GLY A 319 -7.50 26.71 13.27
N ALA A 320 -6.48 27.35 12.69
CA ALA A 320 -5.10 26.83 12.67
C ALA A 320 -4.25 27.25 13.89
N ASP A 321 -4.65 28.30 14.59
CA ASP A 321 -3.91 28.88 15.72
C ASP A 321 -4.35 28.24 17.06
N VAL A 322 -3.95 28.84 18.18
CA VAL A 322 -4.39 28.44 19.53
C VAL A 322 -5.90 28.28 19.58
N VAL A 323 -6.36 27.13 20.09
CA VAL A 323 -7.79 26.80 20.12
C VAL A 323 -8.49 27.57 21.24
N THR A 324 -9.56 28.29 20.90
CA THR A 324 -10.41 28.96 21.87
C THR A 324 -11.63 28.14 22.22
N ALA A 325 -12.18 28.32 23.42
CA ALA A 325 -13.35 27.55 23.87
C ALA A 325 -14.58 27.62 22.92
N PRO A 326 -14.93 28.75 22.27
CA PRO A 326 -16.01 28.77 21.30
C PRO A 326 -15.69 27.95 20.03
N ARG A 327 -14.43 27.95 19.56
CA ARG A 327 -13.99 27.17 18.40
C ARG A 327 -13.98 25.68 18.71
N GLU A 328 -13.49 25.32 19.89
CA GLU A 328 -13.54 23.94 20.38
C GLU A 328 -14.98 23.41 20.42
N ALA A 329 -15.92 24.18 21.02
CA ALA A 329 -17.32 23.80 21.07
C ALA A 329 -17.94 23.63 19.68
N ALA A 330 -17.61 24.48 18.73
CA ALA A 330 -18.07 24.38 17.35
C ALA A 330 -17.52 23.12 16.64
N ALA A 331 -16.22 22.82 16.85
CA ALA A 331 -15.59 21.61 16.30
C ALA A 331 -16.20 20.34 16.87
N LEU A 332 -16.36 20.27 18.20
CA LEU A 332 -16.99 19.13 18.88
C LEU A 332 -18.42 18.90 18.41
N ALA A 333 -19.22 19.96 18.25
CA ALA A 333 -20.59 19.85 17.74
C ALA A 333 -20.62 19.29 16.30
N MET A 334 -19.73 19.76 15.43
CA MET A 334 -19.58 19.27 14.06
C MET A 334 -19.18 17.79 14.04
N ILE A 335 -18.17 17.39 14.84
CA ILE A 335 -17.66 16.03 14.93
C ILE A 335 -18.76 15.09 15.45
N THR A 336 -19.41 15.45 16.56
CA THR A 336 -20.49 14.64 17.15
C THR A 336 -21.63 14.42 16.15
N SER A 337 -22.06 15.47 15.44
CA SER A 337 -23.12 15.38 14.43
C SER A 337 -22.81 14.38 13.31
N GLU A 338 -21.58 14.39 12.81
CA GLU A 338 -21.18 13.47 11.74
C GLU A 338 -21.03 12.02 12.23
N ILE A 339 -20.50 11.82 13.43
CA ILE A 339 -20.43 10.48 14.04
C ILE A 339 -21.86 9.95 14.30
N ASP A 340 -22.78 10.76 14.78
CA ASP A 340 -24.18 10.36 14.97
C ASP A 340 -24.84 9.99 13.63
N ARG A 341 -24.53 10.71 12.54
CA ARG A 341 -24.98 10.34 11.19
C ARG A 341 -24.44 8.98 10.76
N ALA A 342 -23.16 8.69 11.02
CA ALA A 342 -22.56 7.40 10.70
C ALA A 342 -23.25 6.26 11.46
N PHE A 343 -23.48 6.43 12.74
CA PHE A 343 -24.19 5.43 13.59
C PHE A 343 -25.66 5.28 13.22
N GLY A 344 -26.30 6.34 12.75
CA GLY A 344 -27.68 6.31 12.26
C GLY A 344 -27.81 5.61 10.90
N ALA A 345 -26.83 5.80 10.01
CA ALA A 345 -26.81 5.19 8.70
C ALA A 345 -26.45 3.69 8.75
N GLU A 346 -25.49 3.33 9.64
CA GLU A 346 -24.92 1.99 9.71
C GLU A 346 -25.07 1.41 11.14
N PRO A 347 -26.18 0.74 11.44
CA PRO A 347 -26.42 0.16 12.78
C PRO A 347 -25.36 -0.86 13.23
N ALA A 348 -24.53 -1.37 12.31
CA ALA A 348 -23.43 -2.26 12.63
C ALA A 348 -22.39 -1.59 13.54
N PHE A 349 -22.16 -0.28 13.40
CA PHE A 349 -21.27 0.47 14.28
C PHE A 349 -21.74 0.46 15.73
N GLY A 350 -23.04 0.63 15.95
CA GLY A 350 -23.62 0.58 17.30
C GLY A 350 -23.47 -0.78 17.99
N ARG A 351 -23.51 -1.89 17.21
CA ARG A 351 -23.31 -3.24 17.74
C ARG A 351 -21.85 -3.57 18.05
N ALA A 352 -20.91 -2.80 17.48
CA ALA A 352 -19.49 -3.00 17.60
C ALA A 352 -18.83 -2.22 18.74
N VAL A 353 -19.59 -1.36 19.45
CA VAL A 353 -19.09 -0.57 20.58
C VAL A 353 -18.52 -1.47 21.68
N GLY A 354 -17.29 -1.17 22.14
CA GLY A 354 -16.56 -1.95 23.15
C GLY A 354 -16.00 -3.30 22.63
N ALA A 355 -16.17 -3.63 21.35
CA ALA A 355 -15.85 -4.95 20.82
C ALA A 355 -15.16 -4.90 19.42
N VAL A 356 -14.24 -3.95 19.21
CA VAL A 356 -13.46 -3.82 17.97
C VAL A 356 -11.97 -3.66 18.24
N ARG A 357 -11.15 -4.06 17.27
CA ARG A 357 -9.75 -3.64 17.16
C ARG A 357 -9.72 -2.41 16.25
N LEU A 358 -9.40 -1.24 16.81
CA LEU A 358 -9.30 0.00 16.05
C LEU A 358 -7.92 0.13 15.38
N VAL A 359 -7.91 0.35 14.07
CA VAL A 359 -6.73 0.64 13.27
C VAL A 359 -6.87 2.03 12.67
N GLY A 360 -5.89 2.89 12.92
CA GLY A 360 -5.89 4.26 12.42
C GLY A 360 -4.89 4.47 11.28
N LEU A 361 -5.31 5.23 10.28
CA LEU A 361 -4.55 5.51 9.08
C LEU A 361 -4.30 6.99 8.85
N ALA A 362 -3.58 7.24 7.82
CA ALA A 362 -3.26 8.54 7.24
C ALA A 362 -2.38 9.42 8.11
N GLY A 363 -2.12 10.61 7.60
CA GLY A 363 -1.07 11.45 8.14
C GLY A 363 -1.32 12.02 9.54
N THR A 364 -2.56 12.05 10.01
CA THR A 364 -2.85 12.46 11.41
C THR A 364 -2.34 11.40 12.37
N VAL A 365 -2.66 10.13 12.13
CA VAL A 365 -2.24 9.00 12.96
C VAL A 365 -0.73 8.81 12.88
N ALA A 366 -0.16 8.85 11.67
CA ALA A 366 1.28 8.74 11.45
C ALA A 366 2.08 9.85 12.18
N THR A 367 1.58 11.10 12.14
CA THR A 367 2.24 12.21 12.85
C THR A 367 2.11 12.07 14.36
N LEU A 368 0.94 11.64 14.87
CA LEU A 368 0.77 11.35 16.29
C LEU A 368 1.73 10.26 16.77
N ALA A 369 1.87 9.18 16.00
CA ALA A 369 2.80 8.09 16.32
C ALA A 369 4.26 8.57 16.35
N GLN A 370 4.65 9.47 15.44
CA GLN A 370 5.99 10.08 15.44
C GLN A 370 6.20 11.00 16.66
N LEU A 371 5.20 11.80 17.01
CA LEU A 371 5.24 12.69 18.19
C LEU A 371 5.36 11.88 19.48
N ASP A 372 4.57 10.83 19.63
CA ASP A 372 4.60 9.95 20.79
C ASP A 372 5.95 9.21 20.91
N ALA A 373 6.51 8.78 19.80
CA ALA A 373 7.84 8.18 19.72
C ALA A 373 8.99 9.21 19.77
N ARG A 374 8.69 10.53 19.68
CA ARG A 374 9.66 11.63 19.64
C ARG A 374 10.72 11.46 18.54
N LEU A 375 10.28 11.02 17.37
CA LEU A 375 11.18 10.76 16.24
C LEU A 375 11.67 12.07 15.64
N SER A 376 12.99 12.25 15.56
CA SER A 376 13.59 13.38 14.81
C SER A 376 13.66 13.12 13.31
N LEU A 377 13.66 11.85 12.91
CA LEU A 377 13.58 11.37 11.54
C LEU A 377 12.48 10.30 11.49
N TYR A 378 11.75 10.29 10.37
CA TYR A 378 10.73 9.27 10.14
C TYR A 378 11.34 7.86 10.12
N ASP A 379 10.71 6.94 10.82
CA ASP A 379 11.06 5.52 10.85
C ASP A 379 9.76 4.71 10.79
N ARG A 380 9.54 4.01 9.65
CA ARG A 380 8.34 3.22 9.41
C ARG A 380 8.18 2.12 10.45
N ASP A 381 9.26 1.44 10.83
CA ASP A 381 9.22 0.29 11.74
C ASP A 381 8.83 0.70 13.17
N VAL A 382 9.03 1.97 13.54
CA VAL A 382 8.61 2.53 14.83
C VAL A 382 7.17 3.01 14.79
N VAL A 383 6.72 3.53 13.63
CA VAL A 383 5.38 4.13 13.45
C VAL A 383 4.34 3.07 13.11
N HIS A 384 4.67 2.12 12.23
CA HIS A 384 3.76 1.07 11.78
C HIS A 384 3.45 0.08 12.90
N HIS A 385 2.17 -0.15 13.13
CA HIS A 385 1.64 -0.98 14.22
C HIS A 385 2.02 -0.52 15.65
N ARG A 386 2.34 0.79 15.80
CA ARG A 386 2.47 1.38 17.12
C ARG A 386 1.09 1.49 17.77
N VAL A 387 0.99 1.04 19.02
CA VAL A 387 -0.22 1.20 19.83
C VAL A 387 -0.22 2.58 20.46
N LEU A 388 -1.29 3.33 20.23
CA LEU A 388 -1.53 4.67 20.78
C LEU A 388 -2.72 4.59 21.74
N SER A 389 -2.53 4.90 23.01
CA SER A 389 -3.62 4.90 23.98
C SER A 389 -4.53 6.12 23.79
N ARG A 390 -5.80 5.99 24.18
CA ARG A 390 -6.75 7.11 24.19
C ARG A 390 -6.24 8.28 25.03
N GLU A 391 -5.54 7.99 26.12
CA GLU A 391 -4.90 9.02 26.96
C GLU A 391 -3.77 9.76 26.21
N CYS A 392 -2.92 9.04 25.49
CA CYS A 392 -1.90 9.64 24.63
C CYS A 392 -2.52 10.58 23.57
N VAL A 393 -3.59 10.16 22.90
CA VAL A 393 -4.32 11.01 21.94
C VAL A 393 -4.81 12.29 22.62
N ARG A 394 -5.43 12.17 23.80
CA ARG A 394 -5.95 13.29 24.59
C ARG A 394 -4.85 14.25 25.03
N GLU A 395 -3.76 13.74 25.57
CA GLU A 395 -2.63 14.57 26.04
C GLU A 395 -2.02 15.39 24.91
N TRP A 396 -1.78 14.75 23.74
CA TRP A 396 -1.26 15.47 22.58
C TRP A 396 -2.27 16.49 22.04
N ARG A 397 -3.55 16.15 21.95
CA ARG A 397 -4.60 17.08 21.53
C ARG A 397 -4.65 18.31 22.46
N GLU A 398 -4.70 18.10 23.80
CA GLU A 398 -4.76 19.20 24.77
C GLU A 398 -3.51 20.09 24.72
N ARG A 399 -2.36 19.48 24.57
CA ARG A 399 -1.09 20.19 24.45
C ARG A 399 -1.05 21.06 23.21
N LEU A 400 -1.21 20.43 22.04
CA LEU A 400 -1.12 21.13 20.75
C LEU A 400 -2.25 22.16 20.56
N ALA A 401 -3.43 21.96 21.17
CA ALA A 401 -4.50 22.96 21.14
C ALA A 401 -4.15 24.29 21.80
N ARG A 402 -3.21 24.30 22.76
CA ARG A 402 -2.73 25.49 23.46
C ARG A 402 -1.53 26.15 22.82
N GLU A 403 -0.96 25.54 21.79
CA GLU A 403 0.27 25.99 21.11
C GLU A 403 -0.07 26.66 19.77
N THR A 404 0.76 27.62 19.39
CA THR A 404 0.77 28.19 18.04
C THR A 404 1.35 27.18 17.03
N PRO A 405 1.12 27.34 15.71
CA PRO A 405 1.74 26.49 14.71
C PRO A 405 3.29 26.43 14.79
N ALA A 406 3.92 27.55 15.15
CA ALA A 406 5.36 27.61 15.31
C ALA A 406 5.86 26.79 16.51
N GLU A 407 5.14 26.81 17.62
CA GLU A 407 5.44 25.99 18.80
C GLU A 407 5.20 24.51 18.53
N ARG A 408 4.12 24.14 17.81
CA ARG A 408 3.84 22.77 17.37
C ARG A 408 4.99 22.21 16.52
N MET A 409 5.54 23.04 15.61
CA MET A 409 6.69 22.64 14.78
C MET A 409 7.98 22.38 15.56
N ALA A 410 8.09 22.85 16.80
CA ALA A 410 9.26 22.58 17.63
C ALA A 410 9.30 21.16 18.23
N HIS A 411 8.19 20.41 18.19
CA HIS A 411 8.17 19.06 18.70
C HIS A 411 8.87 18.07 17.76
N PRO A 412 9.80 17.23 18.27
CA PRO A 412 10.32 16.10 17.50
C PRO A 412 9.16 15.18 17.05
N GLY A 413 9.12 14.87 15.77
CA GLY A 413 8.04 14.08 15.16
C GLY A 413 6.93 14.90 14.49
N MET A 414 6.93 16.24 14.66
CA MET A 414 5.99 17.08 13.91
C MET A 414 6.38 17.14 12.43
N VAL A 415 5.44 16.80 11.57
CA VAL A 415 5.59 16.81 10.11
C VAL A 415 5.22 18.21 9.58
N ARG A 416 6.14 18.85 8.87
CA ARG A 416 5.92 20.16 8.25
C ARG A 416 4.70 20.13 7.31
N GLY A 417 3.82 21.12 7.45
CA GLY A 417 2.57 21.23 6.71
C GLY A 417 1.40 20.47 7.35
N ARG A 418 1.59 19.97 8.59
CA ARG A 418 0.53 19.40 9.44
C ARG A 418 0.32 20.16 10.74
N GLU A 419 1.19 21.07 11.09
CA GLU A 419 1.15 21.89 12.30
C GLU A 419 -0.13 22.72 12.46
N ASP A 420 -0.76 23.03 11.34
CA ASP A 420 -2.01 23.80 11.28
C ASP A 420 -3.28 22.93 11.32
N VAL A 421 -3.20 21.64 10.95
CA VAL A 421 -4.38 20.77 10.80
C VAL A 421 -4.41 19.56 11.76
N LEU A 422 -3.26 19.22 12.36
CA LEU A 422 -3.13 18.02 13.19
C LEU A 422 -4.11 18.03 14.37
N VAL A 423 -4.26 19.17 15.05
CA VAL A 423 -5.13 19.28 16.22
C VAL A 423 -6.57 18.87 15.90
N ALA A 424 -7.10 19.32 14.77
CA ALA A 424 -8.43 18.96 14.32
C ALA A 424 -8.58 17.45 14.09
N GLY A 425 -7.57 16.81 13.49
CA GLY A 425 -7.56 15.36 13.31
C GLY A 425 -7.51 14.59 14.64
N LEU A 426 -6.79 15.09 15.66
CA LEU A 426 -6.78 14.49 16.99
C LEU A 426 -8.15 14.56 17.69
N TYR A 427 -8.91 15.64 17.51
CA TYR A 427 -10.29 15.73 17.99
C TYR A 427 -11.18 14.66 17.33
N VAL A 428 -11.00 14.39 16.03
CA VAL A 428 -11.76 13.34 15.33
C VAL A 428 -11.39 11.96 15.88
N ILE A 429 -10.09 11.66 16.03
CA ILE A 429 -9.62 10.37 16.56
C ILE A 429 -10.18 10.12 17.95
N GLU A 430 -10.01 11.10 18.89
CA GLU A 430 -10.49 10.97 20.26
C GLU A 430 -12.01 10.74 20.30
N ALA A 431 -12.78 11.50 19.54
CA ALA A 431 -14.24 11.35 19.49
C ALA A 431 -14.69 9.97 18.95
N VAL A 432 -13.98 9.41 17.97
CA VAL A 432 -14.25 8.06 17.48
C VAL A 432 -13.87 7.01 18.53
N MET A 433 -12.72 7.15 19.20
CA MET A 433 -12.31 6.25 20.29
C MET A 433 -13.32 6.27 21.44
N ASP A 434 -13.79 7.44 21.84
CA ASP A 434 -14.83 7.59 22.87
C ASP A 434 -16.16 6.97 22.42
N ARG A 435 -16.57 7.17 21.18
CA ARG A 435 -17.84 6.65 20.66
C ARG A 435 -17.88 5.14 20.54
N PHE A 436 -16.75 4.52 20.16
CA PHE A 436 -16.62 3.06 20.09
C PHE A 436 -16.16 2.42 21.41
N ASP A 437 -15.92 3.22 22.46
CA ASP A 437 -15.42 2.79 23.76
C ASP A 437 -14.18 1.89 23.63
N VAL A 438 -13.16 2.40 22.94
CA VAL A 438 -11.87 1.72 22.74
C VAL A 438 -10.75 2.52 23.37
N ASP A 439 -9.83 1.83 24.06
CA ASP A 439 -8.71 2.47 24.78
C ASP A 439 -7.44 2.54 23.95
N GLU A 440 -7.36 1.79 22.85
CA GLU A 440 -6.17 1.67 22.02
C GLU A 440 -6.50 1.85 20.53
N LEU A 441 -5.61 2.51 19.81
CA LEU A 441 -5.59 2.65 18.37
C LEU A 441 -4.26 2.12 17.85
N LEU A 442 -4.30 1.17 16.91
CA LEU A 442 -3.13 0.65 16.23
C LEU A 442 -2.85 1.51 14.99
N SER A 443 -1.69 2.16 14.92
CA SER A 443 -1.33 2.94 13.74
C SER A 443 -0.95 2.03 12.56
N SER A 444 -1.33 2.40 11.33
CA SER A 444 -0.91 1.70 10.13
C SER A 444 -0.32 2.67 9.11
N GLU A 445 0.86 2.31 8.58
CA GLU A 445 1.51 2.97 7.45
C GLU A 445 1.11 2.32 6.10
N SER A 446 0.40 1.19 6.15
CA SER A 446 -0.24 0.58 5.00
C SER A 446 -1.67 1.11 4.90
N ASP A 447 -2.03 1.68 3.75
CA ASP A 447 -3.23 2.50 3.57
C ASP A 447 -3.91 2.28 2.19
N ILE A 448 -4.64 3.27 1.70
CA ILE A 448 -5.34 3.24 0.41
C ILE A 448 -4.40 2.88 -0.76
N LEU A 449 -3.14 3.34 -0.74
CA LEU A 449 -2.17 3.04 -1.79
C LEU A 449 -1.85 1.54 -1.82
N ASP A 450 -1.70 0.92 -0.64
CA ASP A 450 -1.43 -0.52 -0.52
C ASP A 450 -2.62 -1.33 -1.01
N GLY A 451 -3.85 -0.91 -0.69
CA GLY A 451 -5.07 -1.52 -1.19
C GLY A 451 -5.21 -1.43 -2.71
N ILE A 452 -4.85 -0.29 -3.31
CA ILE A 452 -4.83 -0.11 -4.76
C ILE A 452 -3.76 -1.00 -5.40
N VAL A 453 -2.52 -1.00 -4.87
CA VAL A 453 -1.45 -1.87 -5.35
C VAL A 453 -1.86 -3.33 -5.31
N ALA A 454 -2.45 -3.80 -4.20
CA ALA A 454 -2.96 -5.16 -4.09
C ALA A 454 -3.96 -5.46 -5.21
N SER A 455 -4.91 -4.57 -5.48
CA SER A 455 -5.90 -4.75 -6.55
C SER A 455 -5.31 -4.72 -7.96
N LEU A 456 -4.18 -4.07 -8.15
CA LEU A 456 -3.47 -4.04 -9.45
C LEU A 456 -2.60 -5.28 -9.67
N LEU A 457 -2.04 -5.85 -8.61
CA LEU A 457 -1.20 -7.05 -8.67
C LEU A 457 -2.04 -8.35 -8.70
N ASP A 458 -3.29 -8.31 -8.20
CA ASP A 458 -4.29 -9.37 -8.32
C ASP A 458 -4.77 -9.55 -9.77
#